data_cdffa0c0fad1dd0e31794713c25cc8fd
#
_entry.id   cdffa0c0fad1dd0e31794713c25cc8fd
#
_cell.length_a   1.000
_cell.length_b   1.000
_cell.length_c   1.000
_cell.angle_alpha   90.00
_cell.angle_beta   90.00
_cell.angle_gamma   90.00
#
_symmetry.space_group_name_H-M   'P 1'
#
loop_
_entity.id
_entity.type
_entity.pdbx_description
1 polymer ?
#
loop_
_entity_poly.entity_id
_entity_poly.type
_entity_poly.pdbx_seq_one_letter_code
_entity_poly.pdbx_strand_id
1 'polypeptide(L)'
;SSAHELPISGDAKNEWLDCGAENITHQVLIQPRKRKSEMVNDVVDLIEKDIYVEAGSKYEERINNLNNELGGGIRIHHIDKDSVVTEELIEMVSTGEIPYTLADNNLAQLNRTYYNNIDIHLQVSFPQRASWAVRKSSPALAHAVDQWVKENQKSDSYRSISRRYFALSKSFPTSAVLSVSKGQLSIYDHLVKKYDSE
;
A
#
# COMPACT_ATOMS: atom_id res chain seq x y z
N SER A 1 -11.99 14.52 10.04
CA SER A 1 -11.75 13.09 10.32
C SER A 1 -11.09 12.46 9.11
N SER A 2 -10.13 11.62 9.36
CA SER A 2 -9.42 10.86 8.34
C SER A 2 -9.50 9.37 8.67
N ALA A 3 -9.87 8.56 7.68
CA ALA A 3 -9.76 7.11 7.74
C ALA A 3 -8.38 6.62 7.28
N HIS A 4 -7.51 7.51 6.82
CA HIS A 4 -6.10 7.22 6.65
C HIS A 4 -5.43 7.07 8.02
N GLU A 5 -4.52 6.12 8.12
CA GLU A 5 -3.68 5.96 9.29
C GLU A 5 -2.66 7.10 9.36
N LEU A 6 -2.71 7.85 10.43
CA LEU A 6 -1.75 8.92 10.70
C LEU A 6 -0.76 8.47 11.77
N PRO A 7 0.52 8.87 11.67
CA PRO A 7 1.51 8.54 12.69
C PRO A 7 1.14 9.19 14.02
N ILE A 8 1.22 8.40 15.09
CA ILE A 8 1.02 8.89 16.46
C ILE A 8 2.32 9.58 16.89
N SER A 9 2.36 10.90 16.80
CA SER A 9 3.49 11.73 17.24
C SER A 9 3.11 12.68 18.37
N GLY A 10 4.11 13.13 19.13
CA GLY A 10 3.91 14.08 20.21
C GLY A 10 3.32 15.41 19.75
N ASP A 11 3.74 15.90 18.61
CA ASP A 11 3.31 17.16 18.02
C ASP A 11 1.88 17.08 17.47
N ALA A 12 1.51 15.95 16.90
CA ALA A 12 0.18 15.67 16.36
C ALA A 12 -0.94 15.69 17.42
N LYS A 13 -0.63 15.42 18.68
CA LYS A 13 -1.60 15.49 19.79
C LYS A 13 -2.27 16.86 19.96
N ASN A 14 -1.70 17.88 19.36
CA ASN A 14 -2.25 19.23 19.39
C ASN A 14 -3.28 19.51 18.29
N GLU A 15 -3.37 18.68 17.25
CA GLU A 15 -4.22 18.93 16.07
C GLU A 15 -5.45 18.03 16.01
N TRP A 16 -5.35 16.76 16.44
CA TRP A 16 -6.44 15.79 16.38
C TRP A 16 -6.47 14.85 17.59
N LEU A 17 -7.50 14.00 17.66
CA LEU A 17 -7.62 12.89 18.58
C LEU A 17 -7.37 11.59 17.81
N ASP A 18 -6.43 10.80 18.28
CA ASP A 18 -6.20 9.44 17.78
C ASP A 18 -7.36 8.55 18.23
N CYS A 19 -7.80 7.65 17.36
CA CYS A 19 -8.88 6.69 17.66
C CYS A 19 -8.77 5.44 16.78
N GLY A 20 -9.55 4.43 17.14
CA GLY A 20 -9.62 3.17 16.41
C GLY A 20 -8.48 2.20 16.74
N ALA A 21 -8.19 1.29 15.83
CA ALA A 21 -7.10 0.36 16.02
C ALA A 21 -5.75 1.07 15.90
N GLU A 22 -4.89 0.92 16.91
CA GLU A 22 -3.48 1.22 16.72
C GLU A 22 -2.85 0.11 15.89
N ASN A 23 -2.24 0.50 14.79
CA ASN A 23 -1.45 -0.37 13.95
C ASN A 23 0.02 0.02 14.02
N ILE A 24 0.88 -0.98 13.90
CA ILE A 24 2.29 -0.74 13.67
C ILE A 24 2.48 -0.73 12.17
N THR A 25 2.87 0.41 11.62
CA THR A 25 3.19 0.60 10.21
C THR A 25 4.68 0.88 10.04
N HIS A 26 5.20 0.53 8.89
CA HIS A 26 6.56 0.84 8.47
C HIS A 26 6.57 1.09 6.97
N GLN A 27 7.60 1.73 6.49
CA GLN A 27 7.77 1.96 5.06
C GLN A 27 8.59 0.83 4.44
N VAL A 28 8.21 0.44 3.25
CA VAL A 28 8.86 -0.62 2.46
C VAL A 28 9.28 -0.09 1.10
N LEU A 29 10.31 -0.72 0.54
CA LEU A 29 10.69 -0.54 -0.85
C LEU A 29 9.72 -1.30 -1.74
N ILE A 30 9.22 -0.65 -2.76
CA ILE A 30 8.48 -1.27 -3.84
C ILE A 30 9.45 -1.48 -5.00
N GLN A 31 9.60 -2.71 -5.43
CA GLN A 31 10.49 -3.10 -6.52
C GLN A 31 9.87 -4.16 -7.42
N PRO A 32 10.30 -4.31 -8.68
CA PRO A 32 9.86 -5.42 -9.52
C PRO A 32 10.24 -6.76 -8.89
N ARG A 33 9.31 -7.71 -8.88
CA ARG A 33 9.58 -9.07 -8.42
C ARG A 33 10.46 -9.79 -9.42
N LYS A 34 11.67 -10.14 -9.01
CA LYS A 34 12.68 -10.87 -9.78
C LYS A 34 13.21 -12.03 -8.94
N ARG A 35 14.29 -12.66 -9.42
CA ARG A 35 15.05 -13.61 -8.60
C ARG A 35 15.64 -12.88 -7.40
N LYS A 36 15.75 -13.56 -6.27
CA LYS A 36 16.24 -12.96 -5.03
C LYS A 36 17.60 -12.27 -5.18
N SER A 37 18.48 -12.83 -5.99
CA SER A 37 19.82 -12.26 -6.29
C SER A 37 19.80 -10.99 -7.15
N GLU A 38 18.69 -10.69 -7.79
CA GLU A 38 18.52 -9.53 -8.68
C GLU A 38 17.71 -8.41 -8.01
N MET A 39 17.16 -8.68 -6.84
CA MET A 39 16.38 -7.73 -6.06
C MET A 39 17.27 -7.03 -5.02
N VAL A 40 16.87 -5.84 -4.62
CA VAL A 40 17.43 -5.15 -3.46
C VAL A 40 16.97 -5.89 -2.20
N ASN A 41 17.90 -6.40 -1.41
CA ASN A 41 17.62 -7.18 -0.22
C ASN A 41 18.07 -6.48 1.07
N ASP A 42 18.92 -5.48 0.97
CA ASP A 42 19.42 -4.68 2.08
C ASP A 42 19.37 -3.20 1.69
N VAL A 43 19.22 -2.32 2.69
CA VAL A 43 19.20 -0.86 2.47
C VAL A 43 20.50 -0.33 1.87
N VAL A 44 21.63 -0.99 2.13
CA VAL A 44 22.94 -0.63 1.54
C VAL A 44 22.95 -0.80 0.03
N ASP A 45 22.16 -1.76 -0.49
CA ASP A 45 22.05 -2.03 -1.93
C ASP A 45 21.29 -0.91 -2.68
N LEU A 46 20.69 0.04 -1.96
CA LEU A 46 20.05 1.22 -2.54
C LEU A 46 21.05 2.27 -3.04
N ILE A 47 22.29 2.19 -2.63
CA ILE A 47 23.36 3.08 -3.13
C ILE A 47 23.44 2.91 -4.66
N GLU A 48 23.52 4.04 -5.37
CA GLU A 48 23.49 4.14 -6.84
C GLU A 48 22.17 3.70 -7.51
N LYS A 49 21.11 3.46 -6.75
CA LYS A 49 19.77 3.20 -7.30
C LYS A 49 18.96 4.49 -7.46
N ASP A 50 18.07 4.47 -8.43
CA ASP A 50 17.14 5.55 -8.72
C ASP A 50 15.82 5.28 -7.98
N ILE A 51 15.52 6.09 -6.96
CA ILE A 51 14.32 6.00 -6.15
C ILE A 51 13.40 7.17 -6.46
N TYR A 52 12.16 6.90 -6.80
CA TYR A 52 11.15 7.89 -7.13
C TYR A 52 10.17 8.05 -5.98
N VAL A 53 9.96 9.28 -5.51
CA VAL A 53 9.06 9.60 -4.40
C VAL A 53 8.27 10.85 -4.68
N GLU A 54 7.07 10.93 -4.12
CA GLU A 54 6.24 12.13 -4.16
C GLU A 54 6.89 13.25 -3.35
N ALA A 55 7.03 14.43 -3.94
CA ALA A 55 7.63 15.59 -3.31
C ALA A 55 6.80 16.07 -2.10
N GLY A 56 7.47 16.42 -1.01
CA GLY A 56 6.82 16.82 0.25
C GLY A 56 6.18 15.68 1.03
N SER A 57 6.36 14.42 0.60
CA SER A 57 5.81 13.26 1.29
C SER A 57 6.73 12.78 2.42
N LYS A 58 6.14 12.01 3.37
CA LYS A 58 6.92 11.30 4.39
C LYS A 58 7.91 10.28 3.80
N TYR A 59 7.68 9.83 2.57
CA TYR A 59 8.57 8.92 1.86
C TYR A 59 9.82 9.62 1.38
N GLU A 60 9.68 10.87 0.90
CA GLU A 60 10.82 11.73 0.56
C GLU A 60 11.69 12.00 1.79
N GLU A 61 11.07 12.39 2.91
CA GLU A 61 11.78 12.61 4.17
C GLU A 61 12.55 11.35 4.59
N ARG A 62 11.89 10.18 4.54
CA ARG A 62 12.53 8.92 4.93
C ARG A 62 13.70 8.55 4.03
N ILE A 63 13.56 8.65 2.71
CA ILE A 63 14.64 8.26 1.80
C ILE A 63 15.83 9.24 1.89
N ASN A 64 15.57 10.53 2.13
CA ASN A 64 16.63 11.50 2.39
C ASN A 64 17.39 11.18 3.68
N ASN A 65 16.68 10.84 4.76
CA ASN A 65 17.30 10.44 6.02
C ASN A 65 18.11 9.15 5.83
N LEU A 66 17.57 8.14 5.14
CA LEU A 66 18.27 6.90 4.85
C LEU A 66 19.53 7.14 4.00
N ASN A 67 19.44 8.01 3.00
CA ASN A 67 20.60 8.39 2.19
C ASN A 67 21.71 9.03 3.03
N ASN A 68 21.34 9.89 3.99
CA ASN A 68 22.30 10.48 4.92
C ASN A 68 22.89 9.43 5.88
N GLU A 69 22.07 8.51 6.40
CA GLU A 69 22.51 7.39 7.26
C GLU A 69 23.55 6.50 6.55
N LEU A 70 23.39 6.31 5.24
CA LEU A 70 24.28 5.49 4.42
C LEU A 70 25.54 6.25 3.92
N GLY A 71 25.63 7.55 4.19
CA GLY A 71 26.72 8.39 3.71
C GLY A 71 26.52 8.94 2.29
N GLY A 72 25.32 8.87 1.76
CA GLY A 72 24.96 9.33 0.42
C GLY A 72 25.00 8.24 -0.65
N GLY A 73 24.71 8.62 -1.88
CA GLY A 73 24.83 7.78 -3.06
C GLY A 73 23.51 7.25 -3.63
N ILE A 74 22.37 7.41 -2.93
CA ILE A 74 21.06 7.11 -3.50
C ILE A 74 20.66 8.26 -4.44
N ARG A 75 20.22 7.93 -5.66
CA ARG A 75 19.67 8.92 -6.60
C ARG A 75 18.17 9.07 -6.36
N ILE A 76 17.78 10.17 -5.72
CA ILE A 76 16.40 10.44 -5.33
C ILE A 76 15.76 11.35 -6.37
N HIS A 77 14.64 10.90 -6.94
CA HIS A 77 13.85 11.65 -7.92
C HIS A 77 12.54 12.09 -7.26
N HIS A 78 12.35 13.40 -7.21
CA HIS A 78 11.17 14.03 -6.63
C HIS A 78 10.11 14.22 -7.71
N ILE A 79 8.95 13.61 -7.54
CA ILE A 79 7.82 13.74 -8.46
C ILE A 79 6.83 14.72 -7.85
N ASP A 80 6.39 15.68 -8.65
CA ASP A 80 5.45 16.69 -8.20
C ASP A 80 4.11 16.06 -7.79
N LYS A 81 3.64 16.41 -6.61
CA LYS A 81 2.40 15.91 -6.01
C LYS A 81 1.16 16.17 -6.88
N ASP A 82 1.15 17.27 -7.62
CA ASP A 82 0.04 17.62 -8.52
C ASP A 82 0.02 16.74 -9.79
N SER A 83 1.10 15.99 -10.04
CA SER A 83 1.28 15.18 -11.24
C SER A 83 1.03 13.69 -11.00
N VAL A 84 1.53 13.13 -9.91
CA VAL A 84 1.48 11.69 -9.63
C VAL A 84 1.40 11.44 -8.12
N VAL A 85 0.49 10.58 -7.70
CA VAL A 85 0.37 10.14 -6.30
C VAL A 85 1.13 8.83 -6.06
N THR A 86 1.36 8.49 -4.80
CA THR A 86 2.16 7.32 -4.41
C THR A 86 1.63 6.01 -5.01
N GLU A 87 0.31 5.83 -5.13
CA GLU A 87 -0.30 4.64 -5.74
C GLU A 87 0.06 4.51 -7.22
N GLU A 88 0.13 5.62 -7.95
CA GLU A 88 0.54 5.65 -9.36
C GLU A 88 2.03 5.32 -9.49
N LEU A 89 2.88 5.76 -8.55
CA LEU A 89 4.29 5.35 -8.52
C LEU A 89 4.44 3.84 -8.34
N ILE A 90 3.57 3.20 -7.53
CA ILE A 90 3.55 1.74 -7.38
C ILE A 90 3.16 1.07 -8.71
N GLU A 91 2.16 1.61 -9.41
CA GLU A 91 1.78 1.13 -10.74
C GLU A 91 2.94 1.27 -11.73
N MET A 92 3.64 2.41 -11.76
CA MET A 92 4.80 2.64 -12.63
C MET A 92 5.96 1.66 -12.35
N VAL A 93 6.14 1.22 -11.10
CA VAL A 93 7.08 0.11 -10.79
C VAL A 93 6.58 -1.21 -11.39
N SER A 94 5.29 -1.47 -11.31
CA SER A 94 4.68 -2.68 -11.88
C SER A 94 4.78 -2.72 -13.40
N THR A 95 4.64 -1.59 -14.09
CA THR A 95 4.78 -1.48 -15.55
C THR A 95 6.24 -1.43 -16.01
N GLY A 96 7.17 -1.16 -15.08
CA GLY A 96 8.60 -1.05 -15.38
C GLY A 96 9.03 0.34 -15.85
N GLU A 97 8.17 1.35 -15.72
CA GLU A 97 8.48 2.74 -16.06
C GLU A 97 9.49 3.36 -15.09
N ILE A 98 9.39 3.00 -13.80
CA ILE A 98 10.37 3.37 -12.78
C ILE A 98 10.88 2.12 -12.05
N PRO A 99 12.12 2.11 -11.55
CA PRO A 99 12.68 0.94 -10.91
C PRO A 99 12.22 0.74 -9.47
N TYR A 100 12.10 1.82 -8.68
CA TYR A 100 11.85 1.76 -7.24
C TYR A 100 11.03 2.95 -6.75
N THR A 101 10.14 2.68 -5.78
CA THR A 101 9.47 3.70 -4.96
C THR A 101 9.32 3.22 -3.53
N LEU A 102 8.84 4.08 -2.64
CA LEU A 102 8.54 3.77 -1.24
C LEU A 102 7.04 3.92 -0.97
N ALA A 103 6.54 3.06 -0.09
CA ALA A 103 5.17 3.19 0.42
C ALA A 103 5.07 2.61 1.84
N ASP A 104 3.99 2.93 2.56
CA ASP A 104 3.64 2.22 3.77
C ASP A 104 3.32 0.75 3.45
N ASN A 105 3.66 -0.15 4.36
CA ASN A 105 3.43 -1.58 4.21
C ASN A 105 1.96 -1.93 3.93
N ASN A 106 1.00 -1.22 4.52
CA ASN A 106 -0.42 -1.44 4.30
C ASN A 106 -0.83 -1.07 2.87
N LEU A 107 -0.36 0.09 2.37
CA LEU A 107 -0.59 0.52 1.00
C LEU A 107 0.09 -0.42 0.00
N ALA A 108 1.32 -0.82 0.30
CA ALA A 108 2.08 -1.79 -0.49
C ALA A 108 1.38 -3.15 -0.58
N GLN A 109 0.87 -3.68 0.55
CA GLN A 109 0.11 -4.92 0.58
C GLN A 109 -1.19 -4.84 -0.23
N LEU A 110 -1.91 -3.73 -0.12
CA LEU A 110 -3.12 -3.49 -0.91
C LEU A 110 -2.78 -3.53 -2.41
N ASN A 111 -1.78 -2.76 -2.83
CA ASN A 111 -1.37 -2.70 -4.24
C ASN A 111 -0.83 -4.04 -4.76
N ARG A 112 -0.15 -4.84 -3.92
CA ARG A 112 0.28 -6.18 -4.29
C ARG A 112 -0.89 -7.12 -4.61
N THR A 113 -2.09 -6.84 -4.14
CA THR A 113 -3.30 -7.61 -4.54
C THR A 113 -3.71 -7.33 -5.98
N TYR A 114 -3.32 -6.19 -6.54
CA TYR A 114 -3.56 -5.81 -7.95
C TYR A 114 -2.35 -6.14 -8.83
N TYR A 115 -1.15 -5.88 -8.32
CA TYR A 115 0.12 -6.05 -9.06
C TYR A 115 0.92 -7.20 -8.44
N ASN A 116 0.80 -8.41 -9.00
CA ASN A 116 1.48 -9.60 -8.47
C ASN A 116 2.98 -9.65 -8.82
N ASN A 117 3.44 -8.76 -9.69
CA ASN A 117 4.81 -8.66 -10.19
C ASN A 117 5.68 -7.66 -9.40
N ILE A 118 5.16 -7.11 -8.30
CA ILE A 118 5.95 -6.29 -7.37
C ILE A 118 6.35 -7.08 -6.13
N ASP A 119 7.45 -6.66 -5.53
CA ASP A 119 7.98 -7.15 -4.26
C ASP A 119 8.04 -6.02 -3.24
N ILE A 120 7.74 -6.35 -1.98
CA ILE A 120 7.61 -5.38 -0.88
C ILE A 120 8.30 -5.88 0.40
N HIS A 121 9.27 -6.79 0.28
CA HIS A 121 9.85 -7.43 1.47
C HIS A 121 10.84 -6.55 2.24
N LEU A 122 11.49 -5.58 1.56
CA LEU A 122 12.52 -4.77 2.18
C LEU A 122 11.92 -3.61 2.97
N GLN A 123 12.05 -3.66 4.29
CA GLN A 123 11.68 -2.57 5.19
C GLN A 123 12.76 -1.49 5.17
N VAL A 124 12.36 -0.23 5.00
CA VAL A 124 13.27 0.93 4.91
C VAL A 124 13.10 1.94 6.04
N SER A 125 12.12 1.74 6.93
CA SER A 125 11.92 2.58 8.12
C SER A 125 11.74 1.76 9.37
N PHE A 126 11.94 2.39 10.53
CA PHE A 126 11.55 1.80 11.81
C PHE A 126 10.02 1.66 11.89
N PRO A 127 9.52 0.68 12.67
CA PRO A 127 8.08 0.57 12.96
C PRO A 127 7.58 1.84 13.66
N GLN A 128 6.46 2.36 13.18
CA GLN A 128 5.76 3.51 13.73
C GLN A 128 4.34 3.12 14.13
N ARG A 129 3.87 3.67 15.24
CA ARG A 129 2.45 3.53 15.63
C ARG A 129 1.63 4.50 14.79
N ALA A 130 0.54 4.01 14.25
CA ALA A 130 -0.41 4.78 13.47
C ALA A 130 -1.84 4.45 13.90
N SER A 131 -2.73 5.42 13.79
CA SER A 131 -4.15 5.29 14.13
C SER A 131 -5.01 6.15 13.22
N TRP A 132 -6.32 5.96 13.28
CA TRP A 132 -7.24 6.92 12.69
C TRP A 132 -7.27 8.19 13.50
N ALA A 133 -7.72 9.28 12.88
CA ALA A 133 -7.77 10.57 13.51
C ALA A 133 -9.12 11.26 13.32
N VAL A 134 -9.61 11.88 14.39
CA VAL A 134 -10.78 12.73 14.37
C VAL A 134 -10.44 14.11 14.90
N ARG A 135 -11.25 15.12 14.55
CA ARG A 135 -11.09 16.47 15.08
C ARG A 135 -11.18 16.46 16.60
N LYS A 136 -10.40 17.30 17.27
CA LYS A 136 -10.48 17.52 18.72
C LYS A 136 -11.87 17.89 19.22
N SER A 137 -12.65 18.59 18.39
CA SER A 137 -14.02 18.96 18.70
C SER A 137 -15.03 17.81 18.65
N SER A 138 -14.58 16.59 18.32
CA SER A 138 -15.45 15.41 18.15
C SER A 138 -15.02 14.23 19.04
N PRO A 139 -14.88 14.42 20.38
CA PRO A 139 -14.42 13.34 21.27
C PRO A 139 -15.43 12.19 21.36
N ALA A 140 -16.72 12.46 21.22
CA ALA A 140 -17.75 11.42 21.21
C ALA A 140 -17.58 10.48 19.99
N LEU A 141 -17.16 11.00 18.84
CA LEU A 141 -16.86 10.18 17.66
C LEU A 141 -15.63 9.31 17.90
N ALA A 142 -14.56 9.87 18.49
CA ALA A 142 -13.38 9.09 18.85
C ALA A 142 -13.76 7.91 19.74
N HIS A 143 -14.51 8.18 20.80
CA HIS A 143 -14.95 7.14 21.74
C HIS A 143 -15.82 6.06 21.08
N ALA A 144 -16.76 6.45 20.21
CA ALA A 144 -17.60 5.50 19.49
C ALA A 144 -16.78 4.60 18.54
N VAL A 145 -15.78 5.16 17.86
CA VAL A 145 -14.86 4.40 17.01
C VAL A 145 -14.03 3.42 17.81
N ASP A 146 -13.47 3.85 18.96
CA ASP A 146 -12.66 3.01 19.84
C ASP A 146 -13.48 1.84 20.38
N GLN A 147 -14.71 2.11 20.81
CA GLN A 147 -15.60 1.08 21.32
C GLN A 147 -15.94 0.07 20.21
N TRP A 148 -16.31 0.54 19.03
CA TRP A 148 -16.64 -0.34 17.91
C TRP A 148 -15.44 -1.22 17.51
N VAL A 149 -14.24 -0.65 17.43
CA VAL A 149 -13.03 -1.42 17.10
C VAL A 149 -12.75 -2.47 18.17
N LYS A 150 -12.82 -2.10 19.44
CA LYS A 150 -12.61 -3.03 20.58
C LYS A 150 -13.55 -4.24 20.53
N GLU A 151 -14.80 -4.02 20.14
CA GLU A 151 -15.83 -5.05 20.06
C GLU A 151 -15.67 -5.93 18.80
N ASN A 152 -15.27 -5.34 17.67
CA ASN A 152 -15.35 -5.97 16.37
C ASN A 152 -14.02 -6.48 15.80
N GLN A 153 -12.86 -5.92 16.18
CA GLN A 153 -11.56 -6.27 15.57
C GLN A 153 -11.18 -7.76 15.67
N LYS A 154 -11.75 -8.48 16.66
CA LYS A 154 -11.52 -9.92 16.85
C LYS A 154 -12.60 -10.78 16.19
N SER A 155 -13.64 -10.19 15.61
CA SER A 155 -14.72 -10.90 14.97
C SER A 155 -14.26 -11.57 13.65
N ASP A 156 -14.89 -12.68 13.30
CA ASP A 156 -14.61 -13.36 12.03
C ASP A 156 -15.00 -12.50 10.83
N SER A 157 -16.03 -11.69 10.97
CA SER A 157 -16.45 -10.72 9.94
C SER A 157 -15.35 -9.71 9.66
N TYR A 158 -14.77 -9.10 10.70
CA TYR A 158 -13.67 -8.14 10.56
C TYR A 158 -12.44 -8.78 9.91
N ARG A 159 -12.06 -9.99 10.37
CA ARG A 159 -10.94 -10.75 9.81
C ARG A 159 -11.17 -11.11 8.35
N SER A 160 -12.38 -11.53 8.00
CA SER A 160 -12.76 -11.88 6.64
C SER A 160 -12.68 -10.67 5.70
N ILE A 161 -13.20 -9.52 6.14
CA ILE A 161 -13.12 -8.26 5.37
C ILE A 161 -11.67 -7.84 5.18
N SER A 162 -10.88 -7.79 6.26
CA SER A 162 -9.48 -7.43 6.22
C SER A 162 -8.69 -8.33 5.25
N ARG A 163 -8.89 -9.66 5.34
CA ARG A 163 -8.26 -10.61 4.43
C ARG A 163 -8.65 -10.35 2.98
N ARG A 164 -9.92 -10.07 2.72
CA ARG A 164 -10.41 -9.77 1.35
C ARG A 164 -9.72 -8.56 0.75
N TYR A 165 -9.50 -7.51 1.55
CA TYR A 165 -8.88 -6.27 1.06
C TYR A 165 -7.37 -6.35 0.94
N PHE A 166 -6.67 -6.99 1.88
CA PHE A 166 -5.22 -6.90 2.00
C PHE A 166 -4.47 -8.20 1.63
N ALA A 167 -5.14 -9.33 1.52
CA ALA A 167 -4.46 -10.60 1.30
C ALA A 167 -4.89 -11.34 0.03
N LEU A 168 -6.14 -11.19 -0.43
CA LEU A 168 -6.60 -11.87 -1.64
C LEU A 168 -6.17 -11.10 -2.89
N SER A 169 -5.51 -11.79 -3.81
CA SER A 169 -5.12 -11.22 -5.10
C SER A 169 -6.36 -10.80 -5.89
N LYS A 170 -6.30 -9.60 -6.45
CA LYS A 170 -7.29 -9.01 -7.37
C LYS A 170 -6.75 -8.96 -8.80
N SER A 171 -5.51 -9.40 -9.01
CA SER A 171 -4.96 -9.54 -10.34
C SER A 171 -5.63 -10.71 -11.05
N PHE A 172 -6.26 -10.42 -12.18
CA PHE A 172 -6.77 -11.45 -13.06
C PHE A 172 -5.60 -11.97 -13.91
N PRO A 173 -5.40 -13.30 -14.04
CA PRO A 173 -4.45 -13.80 -15.02
C PRO A 173 -4.87 -13.30 -16.41
N THR A 174 -3.92 -12.77 -17.18
CA THR A 174 -4.14 -12.21 -18.53
C THR A 174 -4.80 -13.23 -19.49
N SER A 175 -4.67 -14.52 -19.17
CA SER A 175 -5.37 -15.62 -19.84
C SER A 175 -6.88 -15.69 -19.53
N ALA A 176 -7.35 -15.01 -18.50
CA ALA A 176 -8.79 -14.91 -18.18
C ALA A 176 -9.46 -13.72 -18.87
N VAL A 177 -8.69 -12.81 -19.47
CA VAL A 177 -9.19 -11.78 -20.36
C VAL A 177 -9.58 -12.48 -21.67
N LEU A 178 -10.84 -12.89 -21.72
CA LEU A 178 -11.64 -13.15 -22.92
C LEU A 178 -10.83 -13.53 -24.17
N SER A 179 -10.46 -14.75 -24.28
CA SER A 179 -10.15 -15.31 -25.58
C SER A 179 -11.46 -15.37 -26.37
N VAL A 180 -11.77 -14.28 -27.07
CA VAL A 180 -12.86 -14.19 -28.07
C VAL A 180 -12.74 -15.28 -29.16
N SER A 181 -11.60 -15.99 -29.18
CA SER A 181 -11.29 -17.06 -30.14
C SER A 181 -12.21 -18.28 -30.07
N LYS A 182 -13.11 -18.39 -29.06
CA LYS A 182 -14.07 -19.47 -28.94
C LYS A 182 -15.53 -19.03 -28.77
N GLY A 183 -15.84 -17.75 -28.98
CA GLY A 183 -17.22 -17.24 -28.88
C GLY A 183 -17.81 -17.29 -27.46
N GLN A 184 -16.99 -17.40 -26.41
CA GLN A 184 -17.40 -17.32 -25.02
C GLN A 184 -16.99 -15.97 -24.46
N LEU A 185 -17.95 -15.20 -23.99
CA LEU A 185 -17.77 -13.86 -23.41
C LEU A 185 -17.59 -13.91 -21.88
N SER A 186 -17.97 -15.01 -21.24
CA SER A 186 -17.91 -15.18 -19.80
C SER A 186 -17.76 -16.65 -19.42
N ILE A 187 -17.18 -16.92 -18.24
CA ILE A 187 -17.18 -18.26 -17.61
C ILE A 187 -18.61 -18.76 -17.33
N TYR A 188 -19.59 -17.87 -17.35
CA TYR A 188 -21.02 -18.16 -17.13
C TYR A 188 -21.80 -18.33 -18.42
N ASP A 189 -21.20 -18.24 -19.60
CA ASP A 189 -21.89 -18.38 -20.89
C ASP A 189 -22.64 -19.71 -21.04
N HIS A 190 -22.11 -20.76 -20.40
CA HIS A 190 -22.79 -22.05 -20.39
C HIS A 190 -24.12 -22.02 -19.58
N LEU A 191 -24.20 -21.19 -18.54
CA LEU A 191 -25.43 -20.99 -17.76
C LEU A 191 -26.44 -20.16 -18.56
N VAL A 192 -25.95 -19.06 -19.18
CA VAL A 192 -26.80 -18.21 -20.04
C VAL A 192 -27.42 -19.04 -21.16
N LYS A 193 -26.63 -19.83 -21.90
CA LYS A 193 -27.11 -20.69 -22.98
C LYS A 193 -28.10 -21.78 -22.51
N LYS A 194 -27.97 -22.23 -21.25
CA LYS A 194 -28.87 -23.23 -20.69
C LYS A 194 -30.26 -22.68 -20.39
N TYR A 195 -30.38 -21.41 -20.02
CA TYR A 195 -31.65 -20.77 -19.63
C TYR A 195 -32.23 -19.85 -20.73
N ASP A 196 -31.55 -19.69 -21.86
CA ASP A 196 -32.03 -18.90 -23.00
C ASP A 196 -32.80 -19.77 -24.02
N SER A 197 -32.97 -21.05 -23.71
CA SER A 197 -33.68 -22.04 -24.57
C SER A 197 -35.00 -22.56 -23.95
N GLU A 198 -35.51 -21.87 -22.94
CA GLU A 198 -36.88 -22.01 -22.41
C GLU A 198 -37.66 -20.72 -22.74
#